data_f6b7f63d1f1dd61931f249fc49e312fa
#
_entry.id   f6b7f63d1f1dd61931f249fc49e312fa
#
_cell.length_a   1.000
_cell.length_b   1.000
_cell.length_c   1.000
_cell.angle_alpha   90.00
_cell.angle_beta   90.00
_cell.angle_gamma   90.00
#
_symmetry.space_group_name_H-M   'P 1'
#
loop_
_entity.id
_entity.type
_entity.pdbx_description
1 polymer ?
#
loop_
_entity_poly.entity_id
_entity_poly.type
_entity_poly.pdbx_seq_one_letter_code
_entity_poly.pdbx_strand_id
1 'polypeptide(L)'
;TAIRERSIEAVWDEDGEAQARLVLNELSAKARDELLEQHISPDHIRVERRLYLRYEGTDTSLPVALDNTASMRSAFEKAYSMRFSFLMPDRRLVIEKVVAEAIGDESGQAAGVFVKASRAQGEKPEAFDTVRIHTEGALRDCPLYRSADLRVNDVLLGPAIITDAN
;
A
#
# COMPACT_ATOMS: atom_id res chain seq x y z
N THR A 1 -5.03 4.28 -4.22
CA THR A 1 -3.57 4.52 -4.20
C THR A 1 -3.10 4.95 -5.58
N ALA A 2 -2.27 6.01 -5.64
CA ALA A 2 -1.62 6.47 -6.86
C ALA A 2 -0.10 6.46 -6.68
N ILE A 3 0.63 5.82 -7.60
CA ILE A 3 2.09 5.70 -7.56
C ILE A 3 2.69 6.44 -8.75
N ARG A 4 3.72 7.24 -8.47
CA ARG A 4 4.51 7.94 -9.48
C ARG A 4 5.99 7.70 -9.23
N GLU A 5 6.72 7.37 -10.28
CA GLU A 5 8.16 7.16 -10.19
C GLU A 5 8.90 7.86 -11.33
N ARG A 6 10.18 8.15 -11.09
CA ARG A 6 11.08 8.71 -12.09
C ARG A 6 12.50 8.26 -11.82
N SER A 7 13.18 7.81 -12.87
CA SER A 7 14.63 7.52 -12.83
C SER A 7 15.42 8.83 -12.67
N ILE A 8 16.45 8.80 -11.84
CA ILE A 8 17.34 9.93 -11.56
C ILE A 8 18.76 9.62 -12.06
N GLU A 9 19.27 8.43 -11.73
CA GLU A 9 20.62 7.96 -12.09
C GLU A 9 21.73 8.99 -11.73
N ALA A 10 21.64 9.56 -10.54
CA ALA A 10 22.58 10.55 -10.04
C ALA A 10 23.37 10.03 -8.84
N VAL A 11 24.63 10.46 -8.70
CA VAL A 11 25.40 10.24 -7.47
C VAL A 11 24.62 10.87 -6.29
N TRP A 12 24.57 10.16 -5.17
CA TRP A 12 23.95 10.71 -3.97
C TRP A 12 24.95 11.61 -3.21
N ASP A 13 25.05 12.81 -3.68
CA ASP A 13 25.71 13.95 -3.08
C ASP A 13 24.65 15.06 -2.83
N GLU A 14 25.09 16.26 -2.48
CA GLU A 14 24.23 17.39 -2.19
C GLU A 14 23.35 17.77 -3.40
N ASP A 15 23.93 17.79 -4.59
CA ASP A 15 23.22 18.14 -5.83
C ASP A 15 22.23 17.04 -6.24
N GLY A 16 22.65 15.77 -6.19
CA GLY A 16 21.81 14.63 -6.52
C GLY A 16 20.65 14.48 -5.53
N GLU A 17 20.87 14.73 -4.25
CA GLU A 17 19.80 14.74 -3.25
C GLU A 17 18.83 15.89 -3.46
N ALA A 18 19.33 17.09 -3.76
CA ALA A 18 18.48 18.26 -4.05
C ALA A 18 17.60 17.99 -5.29
N GLN A 19 18.16 17.44 -6.36
CA GLN A 19 17.44 17.04 -7.55
C GLN A 19 16.34 16.00 -7.22
N ALA A 20 16.68 14.96 -6.46
CA ALA A 20 15.75 13.93 -6.07
C ALA A 20 14.58 14.48 -5.26
N ARG A 21 14.84 15.42 -4.32
CA ARG A 21 13.80 16.08 -3.53
C ARG A 21 12.86 16.95 -4.38
N LEU A 22 13.40 17.68 -5.36
CA LEU A 22 12.58 18.44 -6.31
C LEU A 22 11.65 17.53 -7.11
N VAL A 23 12.18 16.45 -7.68
CA VAL A 23 11.39 15.48 -8.44
C VAL A 23 10.34 14.80 -7.55
N LEU A 24 10.69 14.42 -6.31
CA LEU A 24 9.73 13.85 -5.37
C LEU A 24 8.58 14.80 -5.04
N ASN A 25 8.84 16.09 -4.90
CA ASN A 25 7.79 17.08 -4.65
C ASN A 25 6.82 17.16 -5.84
N GLU A 26 7.34 17.17 -7.08
CA GLU A 26 6.52 17.15 -8.29
C GLU A 26 5.67 15.87 -8.39
N LEU A 27 6.29 14.71 -8.18
CA LEU A 27 5.59 13.42 -8.24
C LEU A 27 4.54 13.29 -7.13
N SER A 28 4.85 13.79 -5.94
CA SER A 28 3.93 13.80 -4.80
C SER A 28 2.67 14.61 -5.10
N ALA A 29 2.83 15.78 -5.71
CA ALA A 29 1.70 16.62 -6.12
C ALA A 29 0.83 15.86 -7.14
N LYS A 30 1.43 15.32 -8.21
CA LYS A 30 0.70 14.57 -9.23
C LYS A 30 -0.03 13.34 -8.69
N ALA A 31 0.61 12.59 -7.78
CA ALA A 31 -0.02 11.43 -7.16
C ALA A 31 -1.18 11.83 -6.24
N ARG A 32 -1.04 12.95 -5.53
CA ARG A 32 -2.12 13.50 -4.70
C ARG A 32 -3.29 14.01 -5.53
N ASP A 33 -3.02 14.74 -6.62
CA ASP A 33 -4.04 15.30 -7.50
C ASP A 33 -4.92 14.20 -8.10
N GLU A 34 -4.33 13.06 -8.49
CA GLU A 34 -5.07 11.91 -8.98
C GLU A 34 -6.07 11.36 -7.95
N LEU A 35 -5.71 11.31 -6.66
CA LEU A 35 -6.63 10.88 -5.62
C LEU A 35 -7.72 11.92 -5.33
N LEU A 36 -7.41 13.21 -5.48
CA LEU A 36 -8.40 14.28 -5.38
C LEU A 36 -9.42 14.21 -6.53
N GLU A 37 -8.98 13.90 -7.75
CA GLU A 37 -9.87 13.65 -8.89
C GLU A 37 -10.78 12.43 -8.68
N GLN A 38 -10.32 11.45 -7.90
CA GLN A 38 -11.12 10.31 -7.44
C GLN A 38 -12.05 10.65 -6.25
N HIS A 39 -12.19 11.95 -5.91
CA HIS A 39 -13.03 12.45 -4.83
C HIS A 39 -12.62 12.00 -3.42
N ILE A 40 -11.37 11.61 -3.22
CA ILE A 40 -10.82 11.33 -1.89
C ILE A 40 -10.53 12.65 -1.19
N SER A 41 -11.02 12.81 0.04
CA SER A 41 -10.80 14.03 0.83
C SER A 41 -9.31 14.29 1.06
N PRO A 42 -8.82 15.55 0.94
CA PRO A 42 -7.42 15.90 1.16
C PRO A 42 -6.85 15.44 2.50
N ASP A 43 -7.68 15.42 3.55
CA ASP A 43 -7.29 15.03 4.91
C ASP A 43 -7.09 13.51 5.06
N HIS A 44 -7.57 12.74 4.10
CA HIS A 44 -7.43 11.29 4.05
C HIS A 44 -6.35 10.82 3.06
N ILE A 45 -5.59 11.75 2.48
CA ILE A 45 -4.49 11.44 1.58
C ILE A 45 -3.16 11.62 2.31
N ARG A 46 -2.45 10.52 2.51
CA ARG A 46 -1.04 10.54 2.92
C ARG A 46 -0.15 10.26 1.73
N VAL A 47 1.05 10.84 1.72
CA VAL A 47 2.03 10.62 0.65
C VAL A 47 3.30 10.05 1.25
N GLU A 48 3.67 8.86 0.80
CA GLU A 48 4.94 8.23 1.10
C GLU A 48 5.94 8.52 -0.01
N ARG A 49 7.16 8.85 0.37
CA ARG A 49 8.25 9.22 -0.55
C ARG A 49 9.46 8.35 -0.29
N ARG A 50 10.02 7.77 -1.33
CA ARG A 50 11.16 6.86 -1.23
C ARG A 50 12.19 7.17 -2.30
N LEU A 51 13.48 7.02 -1.93
CA LEU A 51 14.59 6.95 -2.86
C LEU A 51 14.99 5.49 -3.01
N TYR A 52 15.36 5.09 -4.21
CA TYR A 52 16.01 3.80 -4.46
C TYR A 52 17.48 4.02 -4.59
N LEU A 53 18.25 3.52 -3.62
CA LEU A 53 19.68 3.71 -3.50
C LEU A 53 20.43 2.42 -3.81
N ARG A 54 21.55 2.53 -4.50
CA ARG A 54 22.48 1.43 -4.75
C ARG A 54 23.92 1.89 -4.63
N TYR A 55 24.83 0.97 -4.38
CA TYR A 55 26.24 1.28 -4.57
C TYR A 55 26.57 1.43 -6.06
N GLU A 56 27.47 2.35 -6.40
CA GLU A 56 27.94 2.54 -7.76
C GLU A 56 28.55 1.24 -8.31
N GLY A 57 28.09 0.83 -9.51
CA GLY A 57 28.52 -0.41 -10.15
C GLY A 57 27.80 -1.67 -9.67
N THR A 58 26.72 -1.53 -8.89
CA THR A 58 25.82 -2.65 -8.55
C THR A 58 24.47 -2.47 -9.22
N ASP A 59 23.76 -3.58 -9.47
CA ASP A 59 22.47 -3.61 -10.17
C ASP A 59 21.28 -3.64 -9.22
N THR A 60 21.51 -3.77 -7.91
CA THR A 60 20.41 -3.88 -6.95
C THR A 60 20.29 -2.60 -6.14
N SER A 61 19.16 -1.92 -6.33
CA SER A 61 18.77 -0.78 -5.50
C SER A 61 17.80 -1.20 -4.38
N LEU A 62 17.87 -0.49 -3.26
CA LEU A 62 17.02 -0.70 -2.11
C LEU A 62 16.21 0.57 -1.81
N PRO A 63 14.92 0.43 -1.49
CA PRO A 63 14.08 1.56 -1.13
C PRO A 63 14.45 2.10 0.25
N VAL A 64 14.55 3.42 0.35
CA VAL A 64 14.77 4.16 1.59
C VAL A 64 13.73 5.26 1.69
N ALA A 65 13.03 5.35 2.80
CA ALA A 65 12.08 6.44 3.04
C ALA A 65 12.79 7.79 3.07
N LEU A 66 12.17 8.82 2.48
CA LEU A 66 12.72 10.16 2.48
C LEU A 66 12.77 10.72 3.89
N ASP A 67 13.96 11.07 4.32
CA ASP A 67 14.27 11.66 5.63
C ASP A 67 15.49 12.60 5.50
N ASN A 68 16.16 12.91 6.59
CA ASN A 68 17.47 13.55 6.56
C ASN A 68 18.54 12.57 6.03
N THR A 69 19.62 13.12 5.47
CA THR A 69 20.69 12.37 4.80
C THR A 69 21.30 11.29 5.70
N ALA A 70 21.52 11.58 6.99
CA ALA A 70 22.12 10.64 7.93
C ALA A 70 21.19 9.44 8.20
N SER A 71 19.90 9.69 8.43
CA SER A 71 18.89 8.65 8.62
C SER A 71 18.75 7.77 7.39
N MET A 72 18.71 8.37 6.19
CA MET A 72 18.59 7.64 4.92
C MET A 72 19.82 6.74 4.69
N ARG A 73 21.04 7.25 4.99
CA ARG A 73 22.28 6.45 4.88
C ARG A 73 22.23 5.25 5.82
N SER A 74 21.92 5.49 7.08
CA SER A 74 21.82 4.41 8.09
C SER A 74 20.78 3.36 7.70
N ALA A 75 19.62 3.80 7.21
CA ALA A 75 18.56 2.89 6.76
C ALA A 75 19.00 2.03 5.56
N PHE A 76 19.67 2.65 4.57
CA PHE A 76 20.24 1.93 3.43
C PHE A 76 21.28 0.89 3.87
N GLU A 77 22.28 1.30 4.66
CA GLU A 77 23.37 0.42 5.12
C GLU A 77 22.81 -0.77 5.92
N LYS A 78 21.84 -0.52 6.80
CA LYS A 78 21.15 -1.57 7.54
C LYS A 78 20.44 -2.55 6.60
N ALA A 79 19.63 -2.06 5.67
CA ALA A 79 18.90 -2.89 4.71
C ALA A 79 19.86 -3.68 3.80
N TYR A 80 20.95 -3.04 3.35
CA TYR A 80 21.97 -3.66 2.49
C TYR A 80 22.71 -4.78 3.23
N SER A 81 23.16 -4.49 4.46
CA SER A 81 23.83 -5.49 5.30
C SER A 81 22.93 -6.68 5.64
N MET A 82 21.65 -6.45 5.91
CA MET A 82 20.68 -7.53 6.15
C MET A 82 20.48 -8.41 4.91
N ARG A 83 20.56 -7.85 3.72
CA ARG A 83 20.31 -8.57 2.46
C ARG A 83 21.55 -9.28 1.94
N PHE A 84 22.72 -8.65 2.06
CA PHE A 84 23.97 -9.11 1.42
C PHE A 84 25.05 -9.50 2.43
N SER A 85 24.86 -9.23 3.72
CA SER A 85 25.80 -9.54 4.82
C SER A 85 27.13 -8.78 4.78
N PHE A 86 27.26 -7.74 3.96
CA PHE A 86 28.43 -6.86 3.88
C PHE A 86 28.03 -5.44 3.45
N LEU A 87 28.97 -4.50 3.58
CA LEU A 87 28.84 -3.12 3.11
C LEU A 87 30.02 -2.78 2.19
N MET A 88 29.86 -1.75 1.36
CA MET A 88 30.91 -1.22 0.48
C MET A 88 31.20 0.25 0.81
N PRO A 89 31.90 0.55 1.95
CA PRO A 89 32.06 1.93 2.44
C PRO A 89 32.86 2.83 1.48
N ASP A 90 33.75 2.24 0.66
CA ASP A 90 34.55 2.96 -0.31
C ASP A 90 33.85 3.27 -1.63
N ARG A 91 32.61 2.77 -1.79
CA ARG A 91 31.82 3.03 -2.98
C ARG A 91 30.83 4.14 -2.75
N ARG A 92 30.64 4.99 -3.78
CA ARG A 92 29.62 6.02 -3.77
C ARG A 92 28.24 5.39 -3.84
N LEU A 93 27.26 6.08 -3.28
CA LEU A 93 25.85 5.74 -3.46
C LEU A 93 25.29 6.50 -4.66
N VAL A 94 24.39 5.85 -5.37
CA VAL A 94 23.66 6.38 -6.52
C VAL A 94 22.17 6.32 -6.22
N ILE A 95 21.48 7.40 -6.53
CA ILE A 95 20.01 7.44 -6.55
C ILE A 95 19.59 6.93 -7.92
N GLU A 96 19.09 5.71 -8.00
CA GLU A 96 18.60 5.11 -9.25
C GLU A 96 17.27 5.77 -9.66
N LYS A 97 16.31 5.79 -8.76
CA LYS A 97 15.01 6.38 -8.98
C LYS A 97 14.38 6.90 -7.69
N VAL A 98 13.34 7.68 -7.85
CA VAL A 98 12.50 8.16 -6.77
C VAL A 98 11.05 7.74 -7.01
N VAL A 99 10.34 7.47 -5.91
CA VAL A 99 8.95 7.02 -5.93
C VAL A 99 8.14 7.84 -4.93
N ALA A 100 7.03 8.39 -5.38
CA ALA A 100 5.99 8.98 -4.54
C ALA A 100 4.72 8.14 -4.66
N GLU A 101 4.17 7.75 -3.51
CA GLU A 101 2.95 6.96 -3.40
C GLU A 101 1.93 7.74 -2.58
N ALA A 102 0.84 8.17 -3.21
CA ALA A 102 -0.30 8.74 -2.51
C ALA A 102 -1.28 7.63 -2.15
N ILE A 103 -1.61 7.55 -0.87
CA ILE A 103 -2.50 6.54 -0.31
C ILE A 103 -3.71 7.28 0.25
N GLY A 104 -4.88 7.01 -0.35
CA GLY A 104 -6.15 7.47 0.18
C GLY A 104 -6.64 6.47 1.23
N ASP A 105 -6.93 6.96 2.42
CA ASP A 105 -7.60 6.18 3.44
C ASP A 105 -9.12 6.35 3.26
N GLU A 106 -9.76 5.33 2.70
CA GLU A 106 -11.21 5.30 2.53
C GLU A 106 -11.95 5.07 3.86
N SER A 107 -11.23 4.76 4.94
CA SER A 107 -11.85 4.55 6.26
C SER A 107 -12.46 5.82 6.85
N GLY A 108 -12.16 7.00 6.28
CA GLY A 108 -12.79 8.28 6.63
C GLY A 108 -13.81 8.79 5.62
N GLN A 109 -13.83 8.32 4.39
CA GLN A 109 -15.09 8.27 3.68
C GLN A 109 -15.89 7.17 4.41
N ALA A 110 -16.81 7.60 5.23
CA ALA A 110 -18.09 6.94 5.17
C ALA A 110 -18.39 6.88 3.66
N ALA A 111 -17.97 5.81 2.97
CA ALA A 111 -18.59 5.33 1.76
C ALA A 111 -20.04 5.55 2.06
N GLY A 112 -20.71 6.51 1.34
CA GLY A 112 -22.02 7.00 1.80
C GLY A 112 -22.64 5.81 2.45
N VAL A 113 -22.65 5.83 3.79
CA VAL A 113 -23.03 4.66 4.54
C VAL A 113 -24.46 4.53 4.08
N PHE A 114 -24.62 3.76 3.01
CA PHE A 114 -25.86 3.05 2.86
C PHE A 114 -25.87 2.20 4.13
N VAL A 115 -26.32 2.81 5.24
CA VAL A 115 -26.67 2.10 6.44
C VAL A 115 -27.81 1.24 5.96
N LYS A 116 -27.42 0.09 5.37
CA LYS A 116 -28.41 -0.96 5.18
C LYS A 116 -28.96 -1.16 6.57
N ALA A 117 -30.23 -0.85 6.74
CA ALA A 117 -30.90 -0.95 8.02
C ALA A 117 -30.50 -2.29 8.66
N SER A 118 -30.12 -2.25 9.94
CA SER A 118 -29.85 -3.47 10.71
C SER A 118 -31.03 -4.44 10.54
N ARG A 119 -30.73 -5.74 10.42
CA ARG A 119 -31.81 -6.73 10.44
C ARG A 119 -32.59 -6.65 11.75
N ALA A 120 -33.86 -7.03 11.71
CA ALA A 120 -34.64 -7.19 12.93
C ALA A 120 -33.97 -8.21 13.86
N GLN A 121 -34.12 -8.01 15.17
CA GLN A 121 -33.47 -8.85 16.16
C GLN A 121 -33.93 -10.31 15.99
N GLY A 122 -32.98 -11.20 15.66
CA GLY A 122 -33.26 -12.64 15.42
C GLY A 122 -33.28 -13.06 13.95
N GLU A 123 -33.33 -12.13 13.00
CA GLU A 123 -33.15 -12.44 11.58
C GLU A 123 -31.69 -12.75 11.27
N LYS A 124 -31.45 -13.86 10.53
CA LYS A 124 -30.13 -14.22 10.05
C LYS A 124 -30.01 -13.94 8.56
N PRO A 125 -28.81 -13.64 8.05
CA PRO A 125 -28.58 -13.55 6.61
C PRO A 125 -28.87 -14.91 5.96
N GLU A 126 -29.53 -14.88 4.81
CA GLU A 126 -29.86 -16.08 4.03
C GLU A 126 -28.76 -16.36 3.03
N ALA A 127 -28.27 -17.60 3.03
CA ALA A 127 -27.32 -18.05 2.01
C ALA A 127 -28.04 -18.22 0.68
N PHE A 128 -27.44 -17.76 -0.42
CA PHE A 128 -28.03 -17.94 -1.74
C PHE A 128 -27.65 -19.30 -2.36
N ASP A 129 -26.61 -19.96 -1.85
CA ASP A 129 -26.15 -21.27 -2.28
C ASP A 129 -25.31 -21.94 -1.18
N THR A 130 -25.00 -23.22 -1.34
CA THR A 130 -24.13 -23.99 -0.44
C THR A 130 -23.22 -24.89 -1.24
N VAL A 131 -21.91 -24.79 -1.00
CA VAL A 131 -20.91 -25.65 -1.62
C VAL A 131 -20.21 -26.52 -0.59
N ARG A 132 -19.71 -27.66 -1.01
CA ARG A 132 -18.87 -28.48 -0.14
C ARG A 132 -17.40 -28.13 -0.33
N ILE A 133 -16.74 -27.81 0.77
CA ILE A 133 -15.30 -27.50 0.79
C ILE A 133 -14.58 -28.49 1.70
N HIS A 134 -13.32 -28.77 1.37
CA HIS A 134 -12.45 -29.55 2.25
C HIS A 134 -11.70 -28.58 3.17
N THR A 135 -12.01 -28.61 4.46
CA THR A 135 -11.38 -27.77 5.48
C THR A 135 -11.19 -28.53 6.78
N GLU A 136 -10.13 -28.27 7.51
CA GLU A 136 -9.79 -28.95 8.77
C GLU A 136 -9.82 -30.51 8.66
N GLY A 137 -9.38 -31.04 7.51
CA GLY A 137 -9.31 -32.47 7.26
C GLY A 137 -10.63 -33.18 6.97
N ALA A 138 -11.73 -32.45 6.77
CA ALA A 138 -13.05 -32.99 6.47
C ALA A 138 -13.77 -32.18 5.37
N LEU A 139 -14.71 -32.82 4.67
CA LEU A 139 -15.66 -32.15 3.80
C LEU A 139 -16.76 -31.53 4.66
N ARG A 140 -16.99 -30.21 4.49
CA ARG A 140 -18.00 -29.46 5.18
C ARG A 140 -18.88 -28.67 4.20
N ASP A 141 -20.13 -28.52 4.53
CA ASP A 141 -21.03 -27.64 3.81
C ASP A 141 -20.68 -26.18 4.18
N CYS A 142 -20.51 -25.36 3.15
CA CYS A 142 -20.10 -23.98 3.26
C CYS A 142 -21.13 -23.09 2.56
N PRO A 143 -21.93 -22.31 3.32
CA PRO A 143 -22.92 -21.42 2.75
C PRO A 143 -22.25 -20.24 2.04
N LEU A 144 -22.84 -19.81 0.93
CA LEU A 144 -22.42 -18.67 0.12
C LEU A 144 -23.36 -17.50 0.35
N TYR A 145 -22.79 -16.34 0.62
CA TYR A 145 -23.51 -15.07 0.80
C TYR A 145 -23.02 -14.05 -0.22
N ARG A 146 -23.91 -13.20 -0.73
CA ARG A 146 -23.51 -12.02 -1.49
C ARG A 146 -23.24 -10.88 -0.52
N SER A 147 -22.12 -10.18 -0.68
CA SER A 147 -21.80 -8.99 0.15
C SER A 147 -22.91 -7.95 0.09
N ALA A 148 -23.56 -7.84 -1.09
CA ALA A 148 -24.71 -6.96 -1.32
C ALA A 148 -25.91 -7.26 -0.43
N ASP A 149 -26.11 -8.48 0.04
CA ASP A 149 -27.26 -8.91 0.86
C ASP A 149 -26.96 -8.85 2.36
N LEU A 150 -25.68 -8.70 2.74
CA LEU A 150 -25.27 -8.58 4.14
C LEU A 150 -25.55 -7.17 4.68
N ARG A 151 -25.88 -7.09 5.96
CA ARG A 151 -26.20 -5.85 6.68
C ARG A 151 -25.25 -5.65 7.86
N VAL A 152 -25.21 -4.45 8.37
CA VAL A 152 -24.43 -4.14 9.59
C VAL A 152 -24.95 -5.01 10.74
N ASN A 153 -24.01 -5.59 11.51
CA ASN A 153 -24.26 -6.52 12.62
C ASN A 153 -24.74 -7.93 12.22
N ASP A 154 -24.75 -8.30 10.93
CA ASP A 154 -24.93 -9.70 10.57
C ASP A 154 -23.76 -10.55 11.11
N VAL A 155 -24.09 -11.69 11.70
CA VAL A 155 -23.13 -12.67 12.22
C VAL A 155 -23.23 -13.93 11.39
N LEU A 156 -22.12 -14.28 10.72
CA LEU A 156 -22.01 -15.53 9.96
C LEU A 156 -21.19 -16.53 10.76
N LEU A 157 -21.70 -17.75 10.87
CA LEU A 157 -20.94 -18.85 11.44
C LEU A 157 -20.15 -19.54 10.34
N GLY A 158 -18.85 -19.69 10.54
CA GLY A 158 -17.95 -20.35 9.57
C GLY A 158 -18.03 -21.89 9.60
N PRO A 159 -17.59 -22.53 8.54
CA PRO A 159 -17.05 -21.94 7.32
C PRO A 159 -18.14 -21.29 6.46
N ALA A 160 -17.87 -20.09 5.91
CA ALA A 160 -18.77 -19.35 5.04
C ALA A 160 -17.98 -18.61 3.95
N ILE A 161 -18.54 -18.47 2.76
CA ILE A 161 -17.94 -17.72 1.65
C ILE A 161 -18.81 -16.49 1.38
N ILE A 162 -18.16 -15.33 1.30
CA ILE A 162 -18.80 -14.08 0.89
C ILE A 162 -18.27 -13.75 -0.51
N THR A 163 -19.19 -13.54 -1.45
CA THR A 163 -18.86 -13.16 -2.84
C THR A 163 -19.22 -11.71 -3.10
N ASP A 164 -18.37 -11.01 -3.82
CA ASP A 164 -18.66 -9.68 -4.33
C ASP A 164 -19.08 -9.78 -5.81
N ALA A 165 -19.99 -8.91 -6.23
CA ALA A 165 -20.28 -8.79 -7.65
C ALA A 165 -19.18 -7.94 -8.29
N ASN A 166 -18.43 -8.56 -9.21
CA ASN A 166 -17.52 -7.86 -10.11
C ASN A 166 -18.31 -7.22 -11.22
#